data_de26a04d54435899d7c64dbfcd2d957d
#
_entry.id   de26a04d54435899d7c64dbfcd2d957d
#
_cell.length_a   1.000
_cell.length_b   1.000
_cell.length_c   1.000
_cell.angle_alpha   90.00
_cell.angle_beta   90.00
_cell.angle_gamma   90.00
#
_symmetry.space_group_name_H-M   'P 1'
#
loop_
_entity.id
_entity.type
_entity.pdbx_description
1 polymer ?
#
loop_
_entity_poly.entity_id
_entity_poly.type
_entity_poly.pdbx_seq_one_letter_code
_entity_poly.pdbx_strand_id
1 'polypeptide(L)'
;MKKHIQTDSEWQEEMSQKIIDEIQCELYIDMPFMKLALSALSPKVNEQLYSMATDGTYIYYNPIRLIDIFKKNGMYLNRAYLHSVLHCLFFHLWTKGERDEFLWNTACDIMVEYTIDTMEKKSTKRILSYIRKTTYERLKKEHIVIAPGALYAWLYKQYAEIKAEEITDIDDIANTKDKNELALLAREFYTDDHALWPQEKNGNAMPLSSSEAQKQWQKISRQTRMEKSHSKDSKSEGEQVMMRELSAKRSRRSYKEFLRRFAVLREEVHADYDSFDMGYYAYGLSLYGNMPLIEPLETRETYKIRDFVIVLDTSYSVSGELVEHFLQETFTILTESDSFFVRNKIRIIQCDDSVKTDEEITDEKQIKPLLNKFTLVGGGGTDFRPAFSYVRDLLDKGELKNMCGLIYFTDGKGIFPAKCPSYKCAFVSVGAYEGNEVPPWAMQVELEETI
;
A
#
# COMPACT_ATOMS: atom_id res chain seq x y z
N MET A 1 -25.87 36.67 38.13
CA MET A 1 -25.56 35.58 37.20
C MET A 1 -26.66 34.53 37.26
N LYS A 2 -27.45 34.34 36.20
CA LYS A 2 -28.40 33.21 36.14
C LYS A 2 -27.60 31.93 36.11
N LYS A 3 -27.81 31.01 37.05
CA LYS A 3 -27.21 29.69 37.00
C LYS A 3 -27.74 29.00 35.72
N HIS A 4 -26.82 28.66 34.82
CA HIS A 4 -27.15 27.81 33.68
C HIS A 4 -27.54 26.42 34.23
N ILE A 5 -28.75 25.99 33.97
CA ILE A 5 -29.21 24.63 34.30
C ILE A 5 -28.89 23.78 33.08
N GLN A 6 -27.98 22.83 33.23
CA GLN A 6 -27.59 21.92 32.19
C GLN A 6 -28.80 21.12 31.72
N THR A 7 -29.00 21.04 30.40
CA THR A 7 -30.03 20.22 29.79
C THR A 7 -29.58 18.75 29.71
N ASP A 8 -30.52 17.84 29.58
CA ASP A 8 -30.21 16.41 29.42
C ASP A 8 -29.30 16.14 28.21
N SER A 9 -29.51 16.87 27.11
CA SER A 9 -28.68 16.78 25.90
C SER A 9 -27.25 17.25 26.16
N GLU A 10 -27.05 18.40 26.82
CA GLU A 10 -25.74 18.91 27.18
C GLU A 10 -25.01 17.97 28.12
N TRP A 11 -25.72 17.36 29.08
CA TRP A 11 -25.16 16.35 29.98
C TRP A 11 -24.73 15.09 29.21
N GLN A 12 -25.55 14.62 28.27
CA GLN A 12 -25.22 13.44 27.44
C GLN A 12 -24.00 13.69 26.56
N GLU A 13 -23.89 14.86 25.96
CA GLU A 13 -22.71 15.24 25.15
C GLU A 13 -21.45 15.31 26.03
N GLU A 14 -21.50 16.00 27.16
CA GLU A 14 -20.35 16.10 28.08
C GLU A 14 -19.91 14.73 28.61
N MET A 15 -20.87 13.87 28.98
CA MET A 15 -20.58 12.53 29.46
C MET A 15 -20.00 11.65 28.37
N SER A 16 -20.54 11.76 27.16
CA SER A 16 -20.02 11.01 25.99
C SER A 16 -18.59 11.39 25.65
N GLN A 17 -18.25 12.70 25.71
CA GLN A 17 -16.87 13.16 25.50
C GLN A 17 -15.92 12.55 26.54
N LYS A 18 -16.30 12.56 27.81
CA LYS A 18 -15.50 11.94 28.89
C LYS A 18 -15.28 10.45 28.68
N ILE A 19 -16.32 9.74 28.20
CA ILE A 19 -16.20 8.30 27.87
C ILE A 19 -15.23 8.09 26.69
N ILE A 20 -15.29 8.91 25.66
CA ILE A 20 -14.37 8.82 24.52
C ILE A 20 -12.92 9.12 24.94
N ASP A 21 -12.72 10.12 25.77
CA ASP A 21 -11.40 10.46 26.32
C ASP A 21 -10.83 9.29 27.15
N GLU A 22 -11.67 8.62 27.94
CA GLU A 22 -11.30 7.43 28.73
C GLU A 22 -10.92 6.25 27.80
N ILE A 23 -11.72 5.97 26.76
CA ILE A 23 -11.43 4.96 25.75
C ILE A 23 -10.07 5.21 25.10
N GLN A 24 -9.80 6.46 24.67
CA GLN A 24 -8.52 6.83 24.05
C GLN A 24 -7.37 6.65 25.03
N CYS A 25 -7.57 6.99 26.29
CA CYS A 25 -6.56 6.86 27.35
C CYS A 25 -6.22 5.39 27.62
N GLU A 26 -7.22 4.50 27.78
CA GLU A 26 -7.01 3.06 28.01
C GLU A 26 -6.29 2.41 26.82
N LEU A 27 -6.71 2.73 25.59
CA LEU A 27 -6.08 2.21 24.39
C LEU A 27 -4.65 2.73 24.23
N TYR A 28 -4.39 3.99 24.58
CA TYR A 28 -3.06 4.57 24.53
C TYR A 28 -2.10 3.91 25.53
N ILE A 29 -2.56 3.60 26.73
CA ILE A 29 -1.75 2.89 27.74
C ILE A 29 -1.32 1.50 27.23
N ASP A 30 -2.23 0.77 26.61
CA ASP A 30 -1.94 -0.56 26.06
C ASP A 30 -1.15 -0.54 24.73
N MET A 31 -1.31 0.53 23.94
CA MET A 31 -0.72 0.66 22.59
C MET A 31 -0.13 2.05 22.34
N PRO A 32 0.94 2.45 23.06
CA PRO A 32 1.52 3.79 22.95
C PRO A 32 1.96 4.16 21.53
N PHE A 33 2.37 3.18 20.73
CA PHE A 33 2.79 3.36 19.34
C PHE A 33 1.64 3.77 18.41
N MET A 34 0.37 3.63 18.84
CA MET A 34 -0.81 4.06 18.09
C MET A 34 -1.33 5.45 18.49
N LYS A 35 -0.61 6.20 19.30
CA LYS A 35 -1.04 7.50 19.84
C LYS A 35 -1.66 8.42 18.79
N LEU A 36 -0.99 8.60 17.67
CA LEU A 36 -1.45 9.48 16.59
C LEU A 36 -2.71 8.93 15.90
N ALA A 37 -2.79 7.62 15.70
CA ALA A 37 -3.96 7.01 15.11
C ALA A 37 -5.19 7.10 16.01
N LEU A 38 -5.00 6.84 17.31
CA LEU A 38 -6.05 6.92 18.32
C LEU A 38 -6.61 8.33 18.54
N SER A 39 -5.81 9.37 18.30
CA SER A 39 -6.24 10.77 18.44
C SER A 39 -6.66 11.43 17.13
N ALA A 40 -6.67 10.69 16.01
CA ALA A 40 -6.88 11.28 14.69
C ALA A 40 -8.35 11.55 14.34
N LEU A 41 -9.29 10.81 14.94
CA LEU A 41 -10.71 10.96 14.69
C LEU A 41 -11.34 11.93 15.70
N SER A 42 -12.02 12.96 15.20
CA SER A 42 -12.76 13.90 16.05
C SER A 42 -14.16 13.36 16.37
N PRO A 43 -14.59 13.35 17.64
CA PRO A 43 -15.92 12.88 18.02
C PRO A 43 -17.05 13.77 17.44
N LYS A 44 -18.11 13.13 16.95
CA LYS A 44 -19.29 13.83 16.44
C LYS A 44 -20.58 13.06 16.74
N VAL A 45 -21.57 13.76 17.25
CA VAL A 45 -22.87 13.16 17.61
C VAL A 45 -23.67 12.83 16.34
N ASN A 46 -24.25 11.63 16.31
CA ASN A 46 -25.26 11.19 15.35
C ASN A 46 -26.26 10.24 16.03
N GLU A 47 -27.42 10.73 16.37
CA GLU A 47 -28.44 10.01 17.11
C GLU A 47 -29.09 8.84 16.34
N GLN A 48 -28.94 8.81 15.02
CA GLN A 48 -29.52 7.76 14.17
C GLN A 48 -28.69 6.46 14.16
N LEU A 49 -27.45 6.52 14.61
CA LEU A 49 -26.54 5.37 14.58
C LEU A 49 -26.89 4.36 15.68
N TYR A 50 -26.75 3.10 15.31
CA TYR A 50 -26.83 1.98 16.27
C TYR A 50 -25.49 1.67 16.92
N SER A 51 -24.41 1.77 16.16
CA SER A 51 -23.02 1.57 16.57
C SER A 51 -22.19 2.81 16.25
N MET A 52 -20.88 2.75 16.50
CA MET A 52 -19.97 3.78 16.00
C MET A 52 -19.85 3.71 14.48
N ALA A 53 -19.50 4.83 13.83
CA ALA A 53 -19.22 4.92 12.40
C ALA A 53 -18.11 5.95 12.15
N THR A 54 -17.40 5.83 11.03
CA THR A 54 -16.39 6.81 10.65
C THR A 54 -16.43 7.14 9.15
N ASP A 55 -16.09 8.39 8.82
CA ASP A 55 -15.84 8.84 7.45
C ASP A 55 -14.34 9.06 7.16
N GLY A 56 -13.49 8.70 8.13
CA GLY A 56 -12.04 8.94 8.11
C GLY A 56 -11.60 10.28 8.71
N THR A 57 -12.53 11.17 9.07
CA THR A 57 -12.25 12.44 9.73
C THR A 57 -12.89 12.49 11.11
N TYR A 58 -14.12 12.01 11.20
CA TYR A 58 -14.90 11.98 12.43
C TYR A 58 -15.19 10.56 12.87
N ILE A 59 -15.32 10.36 14.17
CA ILE A 59 -15.96 9.21 14.79
C ILE A 59 -17.37 9.61 15.23
N TYR A 60 -18.36 9.02 14.59
CA TYR A 60 -19.76 9.30 14.85
C TYR A 60 -20.30 8.31 15.88
N TYR A 61 -21.14 8.79 16.78
CA TYR A 61 -21.73 7.97 17.83
C TYR A 61 -23.10 8.51 18.28
N ASN A 62 -23.91 7.63 18.86
CA ASN A 62 -25.15 8.00 19.53
C ASN A 62 -24.88 8.13 21.03
N PRO A 63 -25.06 9.31 21.67
CA PRO A 63 -24.74 9.54 23.07
C PRO A 63 -25.44 8.60 24.05
N ILE A 64 -26.71 8.36 23.84
CA ILE A 64 -27.54 7.51 24.73
C ILE A 64 -27.00 6.07 24.69
N ARG A 65 -26.75 5.54 23.50
CA ARG A 65 -26.24 4.18 23.33
C ARG A 65 -24.81 4.02 23.86
N LEU A 66 -23.95 5.03 23.62
CA LEU A 66 -22.58 5.03 24.12
C LEU A 66 -22.56 4.94 25.64
N ILE A 67 -23.37 5.76 26.33
CA ILE A 67 -23.49 5.75 27.79
C ILE A 67 -24.05 4.42 28.29
N ASP A 68 -25.04 3.85 27.64
CA ASP A 68 -25.66 2.57 28.02
C ASP A 68 -24.70 1.39 27.85
N ILE A 69 -23.90 1.38 26.78
CA ILE A 69 -22.87 0.34 26.56
C ILE A 69 -21.76 0.50 27.61
N PHE A 70 -21.30 1.72 27.88
CA PHE A 70 -20.27 1.99 28.88
C PHE A 70 -20.67 1.48 30.27
N LYS A 71 -21.91 1.74 30.69
CA LYS A 71 -22.44 1.23 31.97
C LYS A 71 -22.44 -0.28 32.06
N LYS A 72 -22.62 -0.98 30.94
CA LYS A 72 -22.63 -2.47 30.89
C LYS A 72 -21.20 -3.03 30.86
N ASN A 73 -20.38 -2.56 29.94
CA ASN A 73 -18.99 -2.94 29.81
C ASN A 73 -18.25 -2.00 28.85
N GLY A 74 -17.40 -1.13 29.37
CA GLY A 74 -16.59 -0.18 28.58
C GLY A 74 -15.66 -0.83 27.58
N MET A 75 -15.21 -2.08 27.81
CA MET A 75 -14.30 -2.77 26.87
C MET A 75 -14.92 -2.98 25.47
N TYR A 76 -16.24 -3.05 25.34
CA TYR A 76 -16.88 -3.10 24.03
C TYR A 76 -16.69 -1.80 23.24
N LEU A 77 -16.70 -0.68 23.93
CA LEU A 77 -16.44 0.62 23.32
C LEU A 77 -14.98 0.79 22.91
N ASN A 78 -14.04 0.31 23.73
CA ASN A 78 -12.63 0.27 23.38
C ASN A 78 -12.40 -0.49 22.06
N ARG A 79 -13.07 -1.65 21.94
CA ARG A 79 -13.00 -2.44 20.70
C ARG A 79 -13.61 -1.70 19.52
N ALA A 80 -14.83 -1.16 19.66
CA ALA A 80 -15.50 -0.47 18.58
C ALA A 80 -14.70 0.76 18.11
N TYR A 81 -14.13 1.52 19.03
CA TYR A 81 -13.28 2.64 18.71
C TYR A 81 -12.01 2.22 17.97
N LEU A 82 -11.30 1.22 18.51
CA LEU A 82 -10.09 0.69 17.88
C LEU A 82 -10.40 0.08 16.50
N HIS A 83 -11.54 -0.60 16.35
CA HIS A 83 -12.01 -1.17 15.10
C HIS A 83 -12.13 -0.10 14.01
N SER A 84 -12.86 1.00 14.28
CA SER A 84 -12.99 2.12 13.34
C SER A 84 -11.64 2.79 13.03
N VAL A 85 -10.76 2.93 14.02
CA VAL A 85 -9.39 3.47 13.80
C VAL A 85 -8.56 2.55 12.89
N LEU A 86 -8.65 1.22 13.06
CA LEU A 86 -7.94 0.26 12.21
C LEU A 86 -8.46 0.25 10.78
N HIS A 87 -9.78 0.42 10.56
CA HIS A 87 -10.31 0.61 9.22
C HIS A 87 -9.67 1.80 8.50
N CYS A 88 -9.53 2.93 9.17
CA CYS A 88 -8.84 4.10 8.63
C CYS A 88 -7.34 3.82 8.39
N LEU A 89 -6.67 3.20 9.36
CA LEU A 89 -5.24 2.90 9.31
C LEU A 89 -4.90 1.91 8.18
N PHE A 90 -5.79 0.96 7.90
CA PHE A 90 -5.70 -0.01 6.82
C PHE A 90 -6.33 0.48 5.51
N PHE A 91 -6.82 1.70 5.44
CA PHE A 91 -7.42 2.33 4.24
C PHE A 91 -8.64 1.59 3.67
N HIS A 92 -9.35 0.81 4.46
CA HIS A 92 -10.50 0.05 4.01
C HIS A 92 -11.58 0.94 3.40
N LEU A 93 -11.74 2.15 3.93
CA LEU A 93 -12.69 3.16 3.48
C LEU A 93 -12.48 3.58 2.01
N TRP A 94 -11.23 3.51 1.52
CA TRP A 94 -10.82 4.07 0.22
C TRP A 94 -10.37 3.03 -0.80
N THR A 95 -10.40 1.74 -0.45
CA THR A 95 -9.83 0.67 -1.29
C THR A 95 -10.85 -0.35 -1.76
N LYS A 96 -12.15 -0.04 -1.64
CA LYS A 96 -13.23 -0.94 -2.08
C LYS A 96 -13.19 -1.18 -3.60
N GLY A 97 -13.03 -0.11 -4.40
CA GLY A 97 -13.13 -0.19 -5.85
C GLY A 97 -14.50 -0.74 -6.28
N GLU A 98 -14.53 -1.55 -7.33
CA GLU A 98 -15.75 -2.18 -7.89
C GLU A 98 -16.22 -3.44 -7.15
N ARG A 99 -15.60 -3.78 -6.02
CA ARG A 99 -15.95 -4.98 -5.24
C ARG A 99 -17.35 -4.88 -4.66
N ASP A 100 -17.99 -6.05 -4.50
CA ASP A 100 -19.28 -6.16 -3.79
C ASP A 100 -19.15 -5.56 -2.38
N GLU A 101 -20.06 -4.65 -2.04
CA GLU A 101 -19.98 -3.88 -0.81
C GLU A 101 -20.14 -4.75 0.45
N PHE A 102 -21.10 -5.68 0.42
CA PHE A 102 -21.35 -6.55 1.56
C PHE A 102 -20.16 -7.49 1.84
N LEU A 103 -19.62 -8.10 0.80
CA LEU A 103 -18.47 -8.99 0.93
C LEU A 103 -17.20 -8.24 1.30
N TRP A 104 -17.02 -7.00 0.75
CA TRP A 104 -15.88 -6.16 1.10
C TRP A 104 -15.91 -5.75 2.56
N ASN A 105 -17.05 -5.25 3.04
CA ASN A 105 -17.23 -4.85 4.43
C ASN A 105 -16.97 -6.03 5.37
N THR A 106 -17.56 -7.19 5.09
CA THR A 106 -17.34 -8.42 5.87
C THR A 106 -15.88 -8.85 5.89
N ALA A 107 -15.17 -8.78 4.75
CA ALA A 107 -13.74 -9.11 4.67
C ALA A 107 -12.89 -8.16 5.51
N CYS A 108 -13.19 -6.86 5.46
CA CYS A 108 -12.51 -5.85 6.25
C CYS A 108 -12.74 -6.04 7.76
N ASP A 109 -13.99 -6.35 8.16
CA ASP A 109 -14.35 -6.63 9.56
C ASP A 109 -13.64 -7.87 10.10
N ILE A 110 -13.59 -8.94 9.31
CA ILE A 110 -12.86 -10.18 9.70
C ILE A 110 -11.38 -9.84 9.92
N MET A 111 -10.77 -9.08 9.02
CA MET A 111 -9.36 -8.71 9.16
C MET A 111 -9.09 -7.88 10.42
N VAL A 112 -9.90 -6.84 10.64
CA VAL A 112 -9.74 -5.94 11.78
C VAL A 112 -9.96 -6.70 13.09
N GLU A 113 -11.03 -7.46 13.19
CA GLU A 113 -11.35 -8.22 14.39
C GLU A 113 -10.33 -9.34 14.66
N TYR A 114 -9.82 -10.01 13.61
CA TYR A 114 -8.71 -10.95 13.75
C TYR A 114 -7.47 -10.25 14.33
N THR A 115 -7.16 -9.06 13.80
CA THR A 115 -6.01 -8.28 14.27
C THR A 115 -6.18 -7.91 15.75
N ILE A 116 -7.35 -7.41 16.16
CA ILE A 116 -7.63 -7.03 17.56
C ILE A 116 -7.57 -8.24 18.47
N ASP A 117 -8.21 -9.35 18.08
CA ASP A 117 -8.29 -10.58 18.89
C ASP A 117 -6.89 -11.20 19.10
N THR A 118 -6.01 -11.12 18.11
CA THR A 118 -4.66 -11.70 18.16
C THR A 118 -3.58 -10.71 18.62
N MET A 119 -3.93 -9.43 18.85
CA MET A 119 -3.05 -8.47 19.55
C MET A 119 -2.93 -8.75 21.05
N GLU A 120 -3.91 -9.47 21.65
CA GLU A 120 -3.93 -9.86 23.04
C GLU A 120 -3.81 -8.70 24.05
N LYS A 121 -4.33 -7.51 23.71
CA LYS A 121 -4.28 -6.33 24.59
C LYS A 121 -5.35 -6.40 25.68
N LYS A 122 -5.02 -5.92 26.88
CA LYS A 122 -5.92 -5.97 28.05
C LYS A 122 -7.18 -5.15 27.84
N SER A 123 -7.05 -3.95 27.26
CA SER A 123 -8.13 -3.00 27.02
C SER A 123 -9.17 -3.49 26.00
N THR A 124 -8.83 -4.51 25.19
CA THR A 124 -9.70 -5.03 24.12
C THR A 124 -9.94 -6.53 24.22
N LYS A 125 -9.44 -7.19 25.27
CA LYS A 125 -9.53 -8.64 25.43
C LYS A 125 -10.98 -9.12 25.61
N ARG A 126 -11.37 -10.14 24.87
CA ARG A 126 -12.68 -10.80 25.01
C ARG A 126 -12.56 -12.31 24.86
N ILE A 127 -13.58 -13.03 25.31
CA ILE A 127 -13.72 -14.46 25.04
C ILE A 127 -14.21 -14.61 23.58
N LEU A 128 -13.46 -15.38 22.78
CA LEU A 128 -13.85 -15.63 21.39
C LEU A 128 -15.09 -16.55 21.34
N SER A 129 -16.04 -16.17 20.51
CA SER A 129 -17.20 -17.01 20.18
C SER A 129 -16.77 -18.27 19.42
N TYR A 130 -17.65 -19.25 19.35
CA TYR A 130 -17.42 -20.45 18.56
C TYR A 130 -17.23 -20.12 17.07
N ILE A 131 -18.05 -19.21 16.52
CA ILE A 131 -17.97 -18.78 15.12
C ILE A 131 -16.59 -18.17 14.82
N ARG A 132 -16.08 -17.29 15.67
CA ARG A 132 -14.74 -16.69 15.45
C ARG A 132 -13.63 -17.73 15.49
N LYS A 133 -13.67 -18.64 16.48
CA LYS A 133 -12.67 -19.70 16.59
C LYS A 133 -12.64 -20.58 15.35
N THR A 134 -13.80 -21.07 14.92
CA THR A 134 -13.90 -21.93 13.74
C THR A 134 -13.50 -21.20 12.47
N THR A 135 -13.86 -19.92 12.32
CA THR A 135 -13.43 -19.09 11.19
C THR A 135 -11.92 -18.92 11.17
N TYR A 136 -11.30 -18.59 12.29
CA TYR A 136 -9.84 -18.43 12.37
C TYR A 136 -9.09 -19.72 12.12
N GLU A 137 -9.57 -20.86 12.63
CA GLU A 137 -9.03 -22.17 12.34
C GLU A 137 -9.15 -22.54 10.87
N ARG A 138 -10.28 -22.22 10.25
CA ARG A 138 -10.51 -22.44 8.82
C ARG A 138 -9.56 -21.60 7.95
N LEU A 139 -9.42 -20.31 8.24
CA LEU A 139 -8.47 -19.43 7.54
C LEU A 139 -7.03 -19.94 7.65
N LYS A 140 -6.61 -20.41 8.83
CA LYS A 140 -5.29 -21.01 9.04
C LYS A 140 -5.12 -22.32 8.26
N LYS A 141 -6.12 -23.19 8.28
CA LYS A 141 -6.08 -24.47 7.57
C LYS A 141 -6.03 -24.32 6.06
N GLU A 142 -6.75 -23.34 5.52
CA GLU A 142 -6.78 -23.03 4.09
C GLU A 142 -5.61 -22.12 3.67
N HIS A 143 -4.71 -21.77 4.58
CA HIS A 143 -3.56 -20.88 4.36
C HIS A 143 -3.95 -19.51 3.77
N ILE A 144 -5.12 -18.98 4.13
CA ILE A 144 -5.59 -17.68 3.69
C ILE A 144 -4.78 -16.57 4.38
N VAL A 145 -4.21 -15.70 3.58
CA VAL A 145 -3.50 -14.52 4.09
C VAL A 145 -4.52 -13.57 4.73
N ILE A 146 -4.24 -13.11 5.96
CA ILE A 146 -5.09 -12.14 6.63
C ILE A 146 -4.82 -10.75 6.03
N ALA A 147 -5.44 -10.48 4.90
CA ALA A 147 -5.42 -9.23 4.15
C ALA A 147 -6.79 -9.01 3.51
N PRO A 148 -7.26 -7.74 3.33
CA PRO A 148 -8.63 -7.49 2.90
C PRO A 148 -8.95 -8.09 1.52
N GLY A 149 -8.01 -8.02 0.57
CA GLY A 149 -8.18 -8.60 -0.77
C GLY A 149 -8.25 -10.13 -0.77
N ALA A 150 -7.40 -10.80 0.01
CA ALA A 150 -7.39 -12.27 0.10
C ALA A 150 -8.66 -12.80 0.81
N LEU A 151 -9.10 -12.12 1.87
CA LEU A 151 -10.35 -12.44 2.57
C LEU A 151 -11.57 -12.19 1.68
N TYR A 152 -11.57 -11.11 0.91
CA TYR A 152 -12.61 -10.84 -0.07
C TYR A 152 -12.68 -11.97 -1.12
N ALA A 153 -11.56 -12.37 -1.69
CA ALA A 153 -11.51 -13.45 -2.69
C ALA A 153 -11.99 -14.79 -2.09
N TRP A 154 -11.63 -15.07 -0.84
CA TRP A 154 -12.09 -16.25 -0.12
C TRP A 154 -13.62 -16.22 0.10
N LEU A 155 -14.20 -15.09 0.53
CA LEU A 155 -15.65 -14.93 0.67
C LEU A 155 -16.36 -14.96 -0.70
N TYR A 156 -15.78 -14.31 -1.71
CA TYR A 156 -16.35 -14.25 -3.04
C TYR A 156 -16.48 -15.64 -3.69
N LYS A 157 -15.48 -16.50 -3.51
CA LYS A 157 -15.52 -17.88 -4.00
C LYS A 157 -16.69 -18.66 -3.39
N GLN A 158 -16.90 -18.58 -2.08
CA GLN A 158 -18.03 -19.21 -1.40
C GLN A 158 -19.38 -18.65 -1.87
N TYR A 159 -19.46 -17.32 -2.04
CA TYR A 159 -20.67 -16.67 -2.52
C TYR A 159 -20.99 -16.99 -3.98
N ALA A 160 -19.98 -17.13 -4.84
CA ALA A 160 -20.16 -17.52 -6.23
C ALA A 160 -20.68 -18.97 -6.36
N GLU A 161 -20.22 -19.87 -5.51
CA GLU A 161 -20.73 -21.23 -5.43
C GLU A 161 -22.23 -21.23 -5.05
N ILE A 162 -22.63 -20.43 -4.06
CA ILE A 162 -24.04 -20.27 -3.65
C ILE A 162 -24.90 -19.74 -4.80
N LYS A 163 -24.43 -18.76 -5.56
CA LYS A 163 -25.17 -18.23 -6.73
C LYS A 163 -25.26 -19.19 -7.90
N ALA A 164 -24.23 -20.00 -8.13
CA ALA A 164 -24.24 -21.00 -9.19
C ALA A 164 -25.27 -22.12 -8.91
N GLU A 165 -25.50 -22.46 -7.64
CA GLU A 165 -26.50 -23.44 -7.25
C GLU A 165 -27.95 -22.91 -7.30
N GLU A 166 -28.16 -21.59 -7.24
CA GLU A 166 -29.50 -20.97 -7.41
C GLU A 166 -30.10 -21.16 -8.83
N ILE A 167 -29.31 -21.56 -9.81
CA ILE A 167 -29.74 -21.74 -11.20
C ILE A 167 -30.33 -23.14 -11.49
N THR A 168 -30.16 -24.09 -10.59
CA THR A 168 -30.72 -25.43 -10.72
C THR A 168 -31.91 -25.60 -9.76
N ASP A 169 -33.11 -25.59 -10.33
CA ASP A 169 -34.37 -25.96 -9.63
C ASP A 169 -34.20 -27.28 -8.85
N ILE A 170 -34.59 -27.30 -7.60
CA ILE A 170 -34.70 -28.43 -6.67
C ILE A 170 -33.56 -28.49 -5.62
N ASP A 171 -33.61 -27.65 -4.64
CA ASP A 171 -33.29 -27.91 -3.21
C ASP A 171 -33.05 -26.58 -2.46
N ASP A 172 -34.14 -25.93 -2.11
CA ASP A 172 -34.16 -24.66 -1.32
C ASP A 172 -33.50 -24.75 0.07
N ILE A 173 -33.19 -25.94 0.55
CA ILE A 173 -32.72 -26.15 1.94
C ILE A 173 -31.20 -25.97 2.06
N ALA A 174 -30.41 -26.38 1.08
CA ALA A 174 -28.94 -26.23 1.12
C ALA A 174 -28.55 -24.76 0.93
N ASN A 175 -29.13 -24.10 -0.07
CA ASN A 175 -28.94 -22.68 -0.37
C ASN A 175 -29.29 -21.75 0.80
N THR A 176 -30.31 -22.10 1.58
CA THR A 176 -30.71 -21.35 2.78
C THR A 176 -29.66 -21.47 3.89
N LYS A 177 -28.95 -22.61 3.98
CA LYS A 177 -27.93 -22.84 5.01
C LYS A 177 -26.68 -21.99 4.78
N ASP A 178 -26.18 -21.91 3.56
CA ASP A 178 -24.95 -21.19 3.23
C ASP A 178 -25.16 -19.67 3.22
N LYS A 179 -26.33 -19.20 2.74
CA LYS A 179 -26.76 -17.80 2.91
C LYS A 179 -26.85 -17.41 4.39
N ASN A 180 -27.40 -18.30 5.22
CA ASN A 180 -27.49 -18.09 6.66
C ASN A 180 -26.10 -18.10 7.30
N GLU A 181 -25.18 -18.94 6.84
CA GLU A 181 -23.80 -19.00 7.36
C GLU A 181 -23.05 -17.70 7.06
N LEU A 182 -23.14 -17.18 5.84
CA LEU A 182 -22.53 -15.90 5.46
C LEU A 182 -23.12 -14.72 6.22
N ALA A 183 -24.44 -14.70 6.41
CA ALA A 183 -25.11 -13.66 7.19
C ALA A 183 -24.76 -13.74 8.69
N LEU A 184 -24.61 -14.93 9.23
CA LEU A 184 -24.16 -15.16 10.62
C LEU A 184 -22.69 -14.73 10.78
N LEU A 185 -21.85 -15.02 9.79
CA LEU A 185 -20.46 -14.60 9.78
C LEU A 185 -20.36 -13.07 9.77
N ALA A 186 -21.04 -12.41 8.85
CA ALA A 186 -21.07 -10.95 8.77
C ALA A 186 -21.55 -10.31 10.08
N ARG A 187 -22.63 -10.84 10.66
CA ARG A 187 -23.16 -10.37 11.94
C ARG A 187 -22.19 -10.55 13.11
N GLU A 188 -21.44 -11.65 13.14
CA GLU A 188 -20.49 -11.93 14.22
C GLU A 188 -19.29 -10.98 14.20
N PHE A 189 -18.85 -10.58 13.02
CA PHE A 189 -17.69 -9.68 12.86
C PHE A 189 -18.08 -8.19 12.81
N TYR A 190 -19.35 -7.87 12.58
CA TYR A 190 -19.86 -6.51 12.58
C TYR A 190 -19.64 -5.83 13.95
N THR A 191 -18.94 -4.70 13.94
CA THR A 191 -18.62 -3.92 15.14
C THR A 191 -18.99 -2.45 14.97
N ASP A 192 -18.79 -1.86 13.79
CA ASP A 192 -19.12 -0.47 13.46
C ASP A 192 -19.96 -0.39 12.17
N ASP A 193 -20.50 0.81 11.90
CA ASP A 193 -21.35 1.05 10.73
C ASP A 193 -20.53 1.67 9.59
N HIS A 194 -20.56 1.05 8.44
CA HIS A 194 -19.82 1.47 7.24
C HIS A 194 -20.60 2.41 6.33
N ALA A 195 -21.84 2.78 6.67
CA ALA A 195 -22.69 3.62 5.81
C ALA A 195 -22.11 5.02 5.52
N LEU A 196 -21.19 5.49 6.35
CA LEU A 196 -20.52 6.78 6.20
C LEU A 196 -19.18 6.68 5.46
N TRP A 197 -18.77 5.49 5.03
CA TRP A 197 -17.57 5.34 4.22
C TRP A 197 -17.69 6.10 2.90
N PRO A 198 -16.62 6.79 2.45
CA PRO A 198 -16.64 7.49 1.19
C PRO A 198 -16.95 6.56 0.02
N GLN A 199 -17.99 6.86 -0.74
CA GLN A 199 -18.36 6.09 -1.92
C GLN A 199 -18.10 6.94 -3.16
N GLU A 200 -17.52 6.34 -4.18
CA GLU A 200 -17.49 6.90 -5.54
C GLU A 200 -18.88 6.77 -6.13
N LYS A 201 -19.63 7.89 -6.22
CA LYS A 201 -20.93 7.91 -6.88
C LYS A 201 -20.75 8.22 -8.36
N ASN A 202 -21.03 7.23 -9.22
CA ASN A 202 -21.23 7.40 -10.67
C ASN A 202 -20.09 8.14 -11.41
N GLY A 203 -18.84 7.73 -11.24
CA GLY A 203 -17.71 8.30 -11.98
C GLY A 203 -17.30 9.71 -11.55
N ASN A 204 -17.86 10.25 -10.49
CA ASN A 204 -17.40 11.49 -9.88
C ASN A 204 -16.27 11.20 -8.89
N ALA A 205 -15.19 11.99 -9.00
CA ALA A 205 -14.07 11.92 -8.08
C ALA A 205 -14.52 12.02 -6.61
N MET A 206 -13.80 11.33 -5.71
CA MET A 206 -14.04 11.44 -4.27
C MET A 206 -14.12 12.89 -3.80
N PRO A 207 -14.95 13.21 -2.79
CA PRO A 207 -14.96 14.53 -2.18
C PRO A 207 -13.57 14.96 -1.74
N LEU A 208 -13.23 16.25 -1.91
CA LEU A 208 -11.92 16.81 -1.51
C LEU A 208 -11.56 16.49 -0.06
N SER A 209 -12.54 16.57 0.85
CA SER A 209 -12.39 16.22 2.26
C SER A 209 -11.95 14.76 2.47
N SER A 210 -12.47 13.83 1.69
CA SER A 210 -12.09 12.42 1.75
C SER A 210 -10.66 12.18 1.26
N SER A 211 -10.24 12.88 0.20
CA SER A 211 -8.85 12.83 -0.29
C SER A 211 -7.84 13.40 0.71
N GLU A 212 -8.23 14.46 1.45
CA GLU A 212 -7.40 15.04 2.51
C GLU A 212 -7.29 14.09 3.71
N ALA A 213 -8.39 13.50 4.14
CA ALA A 213 -8.40 12.49 5.19
C ALA A 213 -7.51 11.30 4.82
N GLN A 214 -7.60 10.78 3.58
CA GLN A 214 -6.74 9.71 3.10
C GLN A 214 -5.24 10.08 3.17
N LYS A 215 -4.85 11.29 2.75
CA LYS A 215 -3.47 11.78 2.85
C LYS A 215 -2.99 11.90 4.31
N GLN A 216 -3.87 12.33 5.20
CA GLN A 216 -3.58 12.41 6.63
C GLN A 216 -3.32 11.00 7.20
N TRP A 217 -4.18 10.03 6.90
CA TRP A 217 -4.02 8.65 7.34
C TRP A 217 -2.77 7.98 6.76
N GLN A 218 -2.33 8.36 5.56
CA GLN A 218 -1.04 7.90 5.02
C GLN A 218 0.15 8.35 5.87
N LYS A 219 0.12 9.59 6.39
CA LYS A 219 1.16 10.09 7.31
C LYS A 219 1.11 9.34 8.65
N ILE A 220 -0.09 9.21 9.22
CA ILE A 220 -0.32 8.52 10.50
C ILE A 220 0.13 7.05 10.40
N SER A 221 -0.26 6.33 9.36
CA SER A 221 0.14 4.94 9.11
C SER A 221 1.67 4.78 9.06
N ARG A 222 2.36 5.69 8.34
CA ARG A 222 3.82 5.70 8.27
C ARG A 222 4.46 5.91 9.65
N GLN A 223 3.92 6.85 10.44
CA GLN A 223 4.47 7.17 11.75
C GLN A 223 4.20 6.06 12.75
N THR A 224 2.97 5.52 12.81
CA THR A 224 2.61 4.37 13.65
C THR A 224 3.54 3.17 13.38
N ARG A 225 3.84 2.90 12.11
CA ARG A 225 4.79 1.85 11.73
C ARG A 225 6.20 2.14 12.24
N MET A 226 6.70 3.38 12.11
CA MET A 226 8.03 3.77 12.59
C MET A 226 8.11 3.61 14.12
N GLU A 227 7.12 4.10 14.86
CA GLU A 227 7.08 3.98 16.31
C GLU A 227 7.06 2.52 16.77
N LYS A 228 6.25 1.67 16.14
CA LYS A 228 6.22 0.23 16.44
C LYS A 228 7.53 -0.47 16.08
N SER A 229 8.22 -0.09 15.01
CA SER A 229 9.49 -0.70 14.62
C SER A 229 10.62 -0.43 15.63
N HIS A 230 10.54 0.67 16.38
CA HIS A 230 11.47 1.01 17.45
C HIS A 230 11.15 0.33 18.79
N SER A 231 9.95 -0.19 18.97
CA SER A 231 9.58 -0.95 20.15
C SER A 231 10.26 -2.32 20.16
N LYS A 232 10.94 -2.66 21.27
CA LYS A 232 11.63 -3.95 21.46
C LYS A 232 10.72 -5.08 21.92
N ASP A 233 9.43 -4.81 22.12
CA ASP A 233 8.49 -5.80 22.62
C ASP A 233 8.24 -6.93 21.63
N SER A 234 7.98 -8.12 22.17
CA SER A 234 7.57 -9.29 21.38
C SER A 234 6.31 -8.95 20.59
N LYS A 235 6.35 -9.15 19.27
CA LYS A 235 5.21 -8.87 18.39
C LYS A 235 4.22 -10.02 18.50
N SER A 236 3.01 -9.74 19.00
CA SER A 236 1.88 -10.66 18.92
C SER A 236 1.49 -10.91 17.44
N GLU A 237 0.72 -11.97 17.16
CA GLU A 237 0.26 -12.30 15.82
C GLU A 237 -0.51 -11.12 15.19
N GLY A 238 -1.41 -10.47 15.93
CA GLY A 238 -2.15 -9.30 15.47
C GLY A 238 -1.26 -8.09 15.16
N GLU A 239 -0.24 -7.85 15.98
CA GLU A 239 0.74 -6.80 15.69
C GLU A 239 1.56 -7.10 14.43
N GLN A 240 1.87 -8.39 14.16
CA GLN A 240 2.55 -8.78 12.92
C GLN A 240 1.65 -8.57 11.70
N VAL A 241 0.36 -8.95 11.78
CA VAL A 241 -0.63 -8.69 10.73
C VAL A 241 -0.74 -7.18 10.46
N MET A 242 -0.88 -6.38 11.51
CA MET A 242 -0.93 -4.92 11.39
C MET A 242 0.34 -4.37 10.72
N MET A 243 1.52 -4.76 11.19
CA MET A 243 2.78 -4.28 10.64
C MET A 243 3.00 -4.70 9.19
N ARG A 244 2.56 -5.89 8.81
CA ARG A 244 2.57 -6.36 7.42
C ARG A 244 1.69 -5.46 6.56
N GLU A 245 0.45 -5.19 6.96
CA GLU A 245 -0.48 -4.34 6.23
C GLU A 245 0.03 -2.91 6.10
N LEU A 246 0.56 -2.32 7.19
CA LEU A 246 1.17 -0.99 7.15
C LEU A 246 2.43 -0.94 6.27
N SER A 247 3.13 -2.07 6.09
CA SER A 247 4.32 -2.18 5.26
C SER A 247 3.95 -2.41 3.79
N ALA A 248 2.93 -3.21 3.50
CA ALA A 248 2.43 -3.44 2.15
C ALA A 248 2.01 -2.13 1.48
N LYS A 249 1.36 -1.23 2.22
CA LYS A 249 0.98 0.10 1.73
C LYS A 249 2.15 1.08 1.52
N ARG A 250 3.36 0.76 1.95
CA ARG A 250 4.56 1.53 1.62
C ARG A 250 4.86 1.50 0.13
N SER A 251 4.42 0.49 -0.55
CA SER A 251 4.82 0.15 -1.91
C SER A 251 3.88 0.67 -3.01
N ARG A 252 2.68 1.14 -2.69
CA ARG A 252 1.77 1.73 -3.68
C ARG A 252 2.18 3.15 -4.07
N ARG A 253 3.41 3.31 -4.53
CA ARG A 253 3.74 4.42 -5.41
C ARG A 253 3.23 4.03 -6.78
N SER A 254 2.44 4.89 -7.40
CA SER A 254 2.08 4.73 -8.81
C SER A 254 3.36 4.40 -9.60
N TYR A 255 3.33 3.35 -10.40
CA TYR A 255 4.43 2.96 -11.27
C TYR A 255 4.96 4.16 -12.08
N LYS A 256 4.05 5.02 -12.53
CA LYS A 256 4.34 6.28 -13.20
C LYS A 256 5.20 7.23 -12.34
N GLU A 257 4.88 7.40 -11.05
CA GLU A 257 5.70 8.23 -10.13
C GLU A 257 7.07 7.60 -9.86
N PHE A 258 7.11 6.27 -9.77
CA PHE A 258 8.36 5.52 -9.61
C PHE A 258 9.27 5.73 -10.82
N LEU A 259 8.80 5.49 -12.05
CA LEU A 259 9.56 5.69 -13.28
C LEU A 259 10.01 7.14 -13.48
N ARG A 260 9.14 8.11 -13.22
CA ARG A 260 9.50 9.52 -13.26
C ARG A 260 10.68 9.86 -12.35
N ARG A 261 10.82 9.21 -11.21
CA ARG A 261 11.97 9.40 -10.30
C ARG A 261 13.28 8.84 -10.86
N PHE A 262 13.23 7.85 -11.72
CA PHE A 262 14.40 7.39 -12.48
C PHE A 262 14.69 8.29 -13.67
N ALA A 263 13.67 8.87 -14.27
CA ALA A 263 13.79 9.82 -15.38
C ALA A 263 14.24 11.22 -14.94
N VAL A 264 13.97 11.63 -13.69
CA VAL A 264 14.38 12.93 -13.16
C VAL A 264 15.85 12.90 -12.75
N LEU A 265 16.62 13.65 -13.47
CA LEU A 265 18.05 13.90 -13.22
C LEU A 265 18.28 14.64 -11.91
N ARG A 266 19.25 14.16 -11.13
CA ARG A 266 19.98 15.02 -10.21
C ARG A 266 21.00 15.81 -11.05
N GLU A 267 20.86 17.13 -11.07
CA GLU A 267 21.91 18.04 -11.49
C GLU A 267 23.08 17.84 -10.52
N GLU A 268 24.19 17.29 -10.98
CA GLU A 268 25.44 17.26 -10.21
C GLU A 268 26.21 18.52 -10.62
N VAL A 269 26.43 19.40 -9.64
CA VAL A 269 27.29 20.55 -9.81
C VAL A 269 28.73 20.05 -9.79
N HIS A 270 29.42 20.18 -10.91
CA HIS A 270 30.87 19.91 -11.01
C HIS A 270 31.61 21.22 -11.07
N ALA A 271 32.62 21.38 -10.25
CA ALA A 271 33.57 22.51 -10.40
C ALA A 271 34.52 22.20 -11.55
N ASP A 272 34.47 23.03 -12.58
CA ASP A 272 35.44 23.00 -13.68
C ASP A 272 36.67 23.79 -13.28
N TYR A 273 37.77 23.07 -12.98
CA TYR A 273 39.02 23.66 -12.51
C TYR A 273 39.84 24.30 -13.66
N ASP A 274 39.48 24.07 -14.91
CA ASP A 274 40.14 24.66 -16.09
C ASP A 274 39.52 25.99 -16.50
N SER A 275 38.36 26.34 -15.92
CA SER A 275 37.63 27.58 -16.15
C SER A 275 37.29 28.27 -14.83
N PHE A 276 37.18 29.59 -14.83
CA PHE A 276 36.81 30.35 -13.63
C PHE A 276 35.62 31.26 -13.90
N ASP A 277 34.88 31.59 -12.82
CA ASP A 277 33.71 32.47 -12.89
C ASP A 277 34.15 33.91 -13.16
N MET A 278 33.83 34.44 -14.37
CA MET A 278 34.16 35.80 -14.80
C MET A 278 33.45 36.87 -13.95
N GLY A 279 32.32 36.59 -13.35
CA GLY A 279 31.60 37.51 -12.44
C GLY A 279 32.36 37.69 -11.15
N TYR A 280 32.83 36.61 -10.56
CA TYR A 280 33.63 36.62 -9.34
C TYR A 280 35.00 37.26 -9.59
N TYR A 281 35.60 36.95 -10.71
CA TYR A 281 36.86 37.57 -11.14
C TYR A 281 36.72 39.09 -11.27
N ALA A 282 35.71 39.56 -11.99
CA ALA A 282 35.45 40.99 -12.17
C ALA A 282 35.08 41.70 -10.87
N TYR A 283 34.32 41.03 -10.00
CA TYR A 283 33.97 41.55 -8.67
C TYR A 283 35.22 41.72 -7.81
N GLY A 284 36.12 40.74 -7.79
CA GLY A 284 37.39 40.83 -7.06
C GLY A 284 38.23 42.00 -7.52
N LEU A 285 38.36 42.20 -8.85
CA LEU A 285 39.08 43.35 -9.41
C LEU A 285 38.43 44.70 -9.05
N SER A 286 37.09 44.77 -9.02
CA SER A 286 36.40 46.01 -8.66
C SER A 286 36.57 46.36 -7.17
N LEU A 287 36.67 45.36 -6.29
CA LEU A 287 36.74 45.55 -4.85
C LEU A 287 38.18 45.79 -4.38
N TYR A 288 39.15 45.10 -4.94
CA TYR A 288 40.54 45.07 -4.48
C TYR A 288 41.54 45.66 -5.48
N GLY A 289 41.07 46.15 -6.63
CA GLY A 289 41.85 46.85 -7.61
C GLY A 289 42.76 45.95 -8.48
N ASN A 290 43.59 45.13 -7.89
CA ASN A 290 44.55 44.26 -8.58
C ASN A 290 44.57 42.81 -8.11
N MET A 291 43.58 42.39 -7.32
CA MET A 291 43.47 41.03 -6.82
C MET A 291 42.14 40.43 -7.28
N PRO A 292 42.14 39.67 -8.36
CA PRO A 292 40.92 38.95 -8.79
C PRO A 292 40.60 37.83 -7.84
N LEU A 293 39.32 37.61 -7.60
CA LEU A 293 38.84 36.41 -6.90
C LEU A 293 38.71 35.30 -7.96
N ILE A 294 39.44 34.21 -7.78
CA ILE A 294 39.41 33.05 -8.68
C ILE A 294 38.60 31.97 -8.03
N GLU A 295 37.44 31.68 -8.59
CA GLU A 295 36.57 30.54 -8.19
C GLU A 295 36.38 29.69 -9.43
N PRO A 296 36.50 28.35 -9.32
CA PRO A 296 36.20 27.45 -10.44
C PRO A 296 34.78 27.66 -10.94
N LEU A 297 34.60 27.63 -12.25
CA LEU A 297 33.27 27.74 -12.83
C LEU A 297 32.45 26.49 -12.41
N GLU A 298 31.37 26.72 -11.70
CA GLU A 298 30.40 25.67 -11.41
C GLU A 298 29.63 25.35 -12.71
N THR A 299 30.10 24.31 -13.41
CA THR A 299 29.38 23.82 -14.58
C THR A 299 28.30 22.82 -14.11
N ARG A 300 27.08 23.05 -14.53
CA ARG A 300 26.05 22.02 -14.47
C ARG A 300 26.42 20.97 -15.51
N GLU A 301 27.14 19.92 -15.10
CA GLU A 301 27.24 18.76 -15.95
C GLU A 301 25.86 18.12 -16.13
N THR A 302 25.28 18.48 -17.24
CA THR A 302 24.23 17.71 -17.85
C THR A 302 24.90 16.48 -18.48
N TYR A 303 24.40 15.27 -18.06
CA TYR A 303 24.33 14.10 -18.96
C TYR A 303 25.48 13.10 -18.93
N LYS A 304 25.59 12.37 -17.81
CA LYS A 304 26.11 11.00 -17.92
C LYS A 304 24.99 10.10 -18.41
N ILE A 305 25.19 9.44 -19.55
CA ILE A 305 24.33 8.34 -20.01
C ILE A 305 24.29 7.30 -18.91
N ARG A 306 23.09 6.99 -18.43
CA ARG A 306 22.88 6.00 -17.37
C ARG A 306 22.19 4.76 -17.97
N ASP A 307 22.68 3.60 -17.61
CA ASP A 307 22.11 2.35 -18.06
C ASP A 307 20.93 1.96 -17.15
N PHE A 308 19.83 1.56 -17.77
CA PHE A 308 18.63 1.10 -17.10
C PHE A 308 18.27 -0.28 -17.61
N VAL A 309 18.02 -1.23 -16.70
CA VAL A 309 17.73 -2.61 -17.06
C VAL A 309 16.30 -2.95 -16.69
N ILE A 310 15.55 -3.48 -17.65
CA ILE A 310 14.23 -4.06 -17.49
C ILE A 310 14.37 -5.56 -17.66
N VAL A 311 14.03 -6.33 -16.64
CA VAL A 311 13.96 -7.78 -16.70
C VAL A 311 12.51 -8.21 -16.76
N LEU A 312 12.17 -9.03 -17.73
CA LEU A 312 10.84 -9.59 -17.92
C LEU A 312 10.85 -11.04 -17.51
N ASP A 313 9.99 -11.39 -16.58
CA ASP A 313 9.72 -12.77 -16.24
C ASP A 313 8.94 -13.42 -17.38
N THR A 314 9.52 -14.48 -17.93
CA THR A 314 8.91 -15.27 -18.99
C THR A 314 8.47 -16.64 -18.51
N SER A 315 8.27 -16.80 -17.20
CA SER A 315 7.73 -18.02 -16.62
C SER A 315 6.29 -18.27 -17.09
N TYR A 316 5.85 -19.51 -16.99
CA TYR A 316 4.54 -19.96 -17.48
C TYR A 316 3.34 -19.19 -16.88
N SER A 317 3.49 -18.60 -15.71
CA SER A 317 2.44 -17.85 -15.00
C SER A 317 2.24 -16.42 -15.50
N VAL A 318 3.18 -15.89 -16.31
CA VAL A 318 3.11 -14.52 -16.82
C VAL A 318 2.58 -14.50 -18.25
N SER A 319 1.42 -13.85 -18.48
CA SER A 319 0.83 -13.80 -19.82
C SER A 319 1.52 -12.76 -20.73
N GLY A 320 1.56 -13.05 -22.04
CA GLY A 320 2.17 -12.14 -23.04
C GLY A 320 1.49 -10.77 -23.09
N GLU A 321 0.17 -10.72 -22.95
CA GLU A 321 -0.62 -9.50 -22.96
C GLU A 321 -0.24 -8.57 -21.80
N LEU A 322 0.01 -9.12 -20.61
CA LEU A 322 0.45 -8.36 -19.44
C LEU A 322 1.83 -7.73 -19.65
N VAL A 323 2.74 -8.47 -20.26
CA VAL A 323 4.09 -7.97 -20.57
C VAL A 323 4.06 -6.88 -21.62
N GLU A 324 3.25 -7.03 -22.67
CA GLU A 324 3.06 -5.99 -23.69
C GLU A 324 2.48 -4.72 -23.07
N HIS A 325 1.46 -4.84 -22.25
CA HIS A 325 0.87 -3.71 -21.54
C HIS A 325 1.89 -3.01 -20.63
N PHE A 326 2.67 -3.77 -19.84
CA PHE A 326 3.74 -3.25 -19.02
C PHE A 326 4.79 -2.47 -19.84
N LEU A 327 5.24 -3.04 -20.97
CA LEU A 327 6.20 -2.39 -21.83
C LEU A 327 5.63 -1.11 -22.47
N GLN A 328 4.40 -1.15 -22.95
CA GLN A 328 3.72 0.02 -23.54
C GLN A 328 3.62 1.15 -22.52
N GLU A 329 3.17 0.86 -21.30
CA GLU A 329 3.06 1.87 -20.25
C GLU A 329 4.44 2.39 -19.83
N THR A 330 5.41 1.50 -19.65
CA THR A 330 6.80 1.87 -19.33
C THR A 330 7.36 2.84 -20.38
N PHE A 331 7.27 2.50 -21.64
CA PHE A 331 7.79 3.33 -22.70
C PHE A 331 7.01 4.63 -22.88
N THR A 332 5.69 4.61 -22.69
CA THR A 332 4.89 5.85 -22.72
C THR A 332 5.36 6.84 -21.65
N ILE A 333 5.61 6.37 -20.44
CA ILE A 333 6.08 7.22 -19.34
C ILE A 333 7.50 7.72 -19.59
N LEU A 334 8.38 6.90 -20.14
CA LEU A 334 9.76 7.26 -20.43
C LEU A 334 9.86 8.24 -21.59
N THR A 335 8.99 8.13 -22.61
CA THR A 335 8.93 9.05 -23.74
C THR A 335 8.24 10.37 -23.43
N GLU A 336 7.42 10.47 -22.37
CA GLU A 336 6.93 11.76 -21.84
C GLU A 336 8.07 12.71 -21.44
N SER A 337 9.27 12.16 -21.22
CA SER A 337 10.46 12.95 -20.93
C SER A 337 11.32 13.08 -22.19
N ASP A 338 11.18 14.18 -22.93
CA ASP A 338 11.86 14.47 -24.23
C ASP A 338 13.39 14.22 -24.24
N SER A 339 13.99 14.07 -23.09
CA SER A 339 15.45 13.93 -22.96
C SER A 339 15.89 12.58 -22.38
N PHE A 340 14.97 11.62 -22.15
CA PHE A 340 15.33 10.36 -21.49
C PHE A 340 16.33 9.55 -22.31
N PHE A 341 16.05 9.31 -23.59
CA PHE A 341 16.91 8.49 -24.47
C PHE A 341 18.22 9.19 -24.90
N VAL A 342 18.28 10.50 -24.80
CA VAL A 342 19.55 11.24 -25.01
C VAL A 342 20.55 10.93 -23.89
N ARG A 343 20.05 10.47 -22.73
CA ARG A 343 20.80 10.35 -21.48
C ARG A 343 20.91 8.93 -20.94
N ASN A 344 20.02 8.04 -21.36
CA ASN A 344 19.90 6.68 -20.82
C ASN A 344 19.83 5.65 -21.94
N LYS A 345 20.44 4.50 -21.67
CA LYS A 345 20.27 3.28 -22.47
C LYS A 345 19.41 2.31 -21.70
N ILE A 346 18.50 1.64 -22.38
CA ILE A 346 17.65 0.62 -21.79
C ILE A 346 18.10 -0.74 -22.32
N ARG A 347 18.27 -1.70 -21.42
CA ARG A 347 18.39 -3.11 -21.78
C ARG A 347 17.15 -3.86 -21.34
N ILE A 348 16.58 -4.65 -22.24
CA ILE A 348 15.45 -5.55 -21.96
C ILE A 348 15.98 -6.97 -21.96
N ILE A 349 15.86 -7.62 -20.82
CA ILE A 349 16.32 -9.00 -20.60
C ILE A 349 15.10 -9.86 -20.33
N GLN A 350 14.92 -10.93 -21.11
CA GLN A 350 13.92 -11.96 -20.82
C GLN A 350 14.57 -13.09 -20.04
N CYS A 351 13.96 -13.46 -18.91
CA CYS A 351 14.52 -14.47 -18.01
C CYS A 351 13.39 -15.29 -17.35
N ASP A 352 13.55 -16.60 -17.36
CA ASP A 352 12.79 -17.55 -16.53
C ASP A 352 13.70 -18.18 -15.47
N ASP A 353 14.18 -19.39 -15.67
CA ASP A 353 15.25 -20.04 -14.92
C ASP A 353 16.65 -19.73 -15.48
N SER A 354 16.70 -19.09 -16.66
CA SER A 354 17.91 -18.68 -17.37
C SER A 354 17.64 -17.46 -18.24
N VAL A 355 18.65 -16.67 -18.55
CA VAL A 355 18.54 -15.54 -19.47
C VAL A 355 18.33 -16.05 -20.90
N LYS A 356 17.24 -15.62 -21.55
CA LYS A 356 16.87 -16.03 -22.90
C LYS A 356 17.26 -15.02 -23.97
N THR A 357 16.98 -13.73 -23.71
CA THR A 357 17.28 -12.65 -24.65
C THR A 357 17.80 -11.43 -23.90
N ASP A 358 18.64 -10.65 -24.58
CA ASP A 358 19.13 -9.35 -24.10
C ASP A 358 19.12 -8.38 -25.28
N GLU A 359 18.31 -7.34 -25.22
CA GLU A 359 18.15 -6.33 -26.26
C GLU A 359 18.47 -4.93 -25.72
N GLU A 360 19.36 -4.21 -26.41
CA GLU A 360 19.76 -2.84 -26.05
C GLU A 360 18.97 -1.81 -26.88
N ILE A 361 18.31 -0.87 -26.22
CA ILE A 361 17.55 0.24 -26.82
C ILE A 361 18.31 1.53 -26.53
N THR A 362 18.74 2.20 -27.60
CA THR A 362 19.48 3.46 -27.53
C THR A 362 18.73 4.63 -28.13
N ASP A 363 17.64 4.38 -28.87
CA ASP A 363 16.83 5.40 -29.54
C ASP A 363 15.33 5.08 -29.40
N GLU A 364 14.53 6.10 -29.19
CA GLU A 364 13.06 6.01 -29.13
C GLU A 364 12.46 5.33 -30.37
N LYS A 365 13.06 5.53 -31.55
CA LYS A 365 12.61 4.92 -32.81
C LYS A 365 12.66 3.41 -32.81
N GLN A 366 13.46 2.80 -31.93
CA GLN A 366 13.59 1.34 -31.80
C GLN A 366 12.45 0.72 -31.01
N ILE A 367 11.69 1.51 -30.22
CA ILE A 367 10.63 1.03 -29.33
C ILE A 367 9.46 0.42 -30.12
N LYS A 368 8.93 1.17 -31.11
CA LYS A 368 7.80 0.70 -31.91
C LYS A 368 8.05 -0.61 -32.66
N PRO A 369 9.21 -0.75 -33.38
CA PRO A 369 9.57 -2.03 -34.00
C PRO A 369 9.74 -3.17 -33.00
N LEU A 370 10.26 -2.87 -31.80
CA LEU A 370 10.44 -3.85 -30.75
C LEU A 370 9.09 -4.35 -30.22
N LEU A 371 8.18 -3.46 -29.85
CA LEU A 371 6.83 -3.81 -29.39
C LEU A 371 6.05 -4.63 -30.42
N ASN A 372 6.17 -4.28 -31.72
CA ASN A 372 5.47 -5.00 -32.79
C ASN A 372 6.06 -6.40 -33.09
N LYS A 373 7.31 -6.65 -32.75
CA LYS A 373 8.00 -7.94 -32.97
C LYS A 373 8.25 -8.69 -31.66
N PHE A 374 7.77 -8.13 -30.55
CA PHE A 374 8.03 -8.70 -29.23
C PHE A 374 7.40 -10.10 -29.14
N THR A 375 8.22 -11.10 -28.89
CA THR A 375 7.79 -12.47 -28.62
C THR A 375 8.38 -12.91 -27.29
N LEU A 376 7.53 -13.38 -26.40
CA LEU A 376 7.98 -13.99 -25.15
C LEU A 376 8.71 -15.30 -25.47
N VAL A 377 9.96 -15.36 -25.04
CA VAL A 377 10.79 -16.57 -25.16
C VAL A 377 11.03 -17.11 -23.77
N GLY A 378 10.36 -18.21 -23.42
CA GLY A 378 10.47 -18.82 -22.09
C GLY A 378 9.38 -19.88 -21.88
N GLY A 379 8.98 -20.09 -20.64
CA GLY A 379 7.98 -21.10 -20.22
C GLY A 379 8.56 -22.10 -19.22
N GLY A 380 9.71 -21.76 -18.61
CA GLY A 380 10.32 -22.52 -17.53
C GLY A 380 9.80 -22.15 -16.13
N GLY A 381 10.52 -22.58 -15.11
CA GLY A 381 10.28 -22.18 -13.73
C GLY A 381 10.71 -20.73 -13.48
N THR A 382 10.39 -20.18 -12.30
CA THR A 382 10.75 -18.81 -11.95
C THR A 382 11.94 -18.81 -10.96
N ASP A 383 13.10 -18.35 -11.43
CA ASP A 383 14.26 -18.07 -10.60
C ASP A 383 14.83 -16.70 -10.98
N PHE A 384 14.82 -15.77 -10.02
CA PHE A 384 15.30 -14.40 -10.29
C PHE A 384 16.85 -14.30 -10.25
N ARG A 385 17.56 -15.24 -9.62
CA ARG A 385 19.01 -15.20 -9.42
C ARG A 385 19.83 -15.15 -10.71
N PRO A 386 19.47 -15.88 -11.79
CA PRO A 386 20.22 -15.83 -13.05
C PRO A 386 20.27 -14.45 -13.67
N ALA A 387 19.15 -13.70 -13.68
CA ALA A 387 19.10 -12.34 -14.20
C ALA A 387 20.06 -11.41 -13.43
N PHE A 388 20.07 -11.47 -12.11
CA PHE A 388 20.98 -10.67 -11.28
C PHE A 388 22.45 -11.04 -11.48
N SER A 389 22.75 -12.32 -11.68
CA SER A 389 24.10 -12.79 -11.99
C SER A 389 24.56 -12.27 -13.35
N TYR A 390 23.70 -12.34 -14.34
CA TYR A 390 23.95 -11.84 -15.68
C TYR A 390 24.23 -10.32 -15.69
N VAL A 391 23.37 -9.54 -15.01
CA VAL A 391 23.57 -8.08 -14.91
C VAL A 391 24.88 -7.76 -14.19
N ARG A 392 25.28 -8.51 -13.19
CA ARG A 392 26.57 -8.35 -12.52
C ARG A 392 27.73 -8.63 -13.49
N ASP A 393 27.64 -9.70 -14.29
CA ASP A 393 28.66 -10.02 -15.29
C ASP A 393 28.80 -8.92 -16.36
N LEU A 394 27.68 -8.26 -16.74
CA LEU A 394 27.70 -7.11 -17.64
C LEU A 394 28.37 -5.88 -17.00
N LEU A 395 28.15 -5.65 -15.70
CA LEU A 395 28.83 -4.60 -14.95
C LEU A 395 30.34 -4.87 -14.85
N ASP A 396 30.73 -6.10 -14.56
CA ASP A 396 32.14 -6.52 -14.42
C ASP A 396 32.89 -6.45 -15.76
N LYS A 397 32.20 -6.73 -16.86
CA LYS A 397 32.74 -6.57 -18.23
C LYS A 397 32.79 -5.11 -18.70
N GLY A 398 32.17 -4.20 -17.97
CA GLY A 398 32.10 -2.78 -18.32
C GLY A 398 31.13 -2.45 -19.48
N GLU A 399 30.22 -3.37 -19.82
CA GLU A 399 29.15 -3.16 -20.79
C GLU A 399 28.04 -2.26 -20.23
N LEU A 400 27.82 -2.32 -18.91
CA LEU A 400 26.98 -1.41 -18.12
C LEU A 400 27.90 -0.54 -17.25
N LYS A 401 28.04 0.76 -17.56
CA LYS A 401 29.01 1.63 -16.86
C LYS A 401 28.38 2.45 -15.73
N ASN A 402 27.17 2.91 -15.90
CA ASN A 402 26.49 3.83 -14.98
C ASN A 402 25.06 3.35 -14.71
N MET A 403 24.90 2.17 -14.14
CA MET A 403 23.60 1.58 -13.92
C MET A 403 22.77 2.40 -12.92
N CYS A 404 21.63 2.91 -13.36
CA CYS A 404 20.68 3.69 -12.57
C CYS A 404 19.81 2.79 -11.69
N GLY A 405 19.36 1.68 -12.28
CA GLY A 405 18.52 0.72 -11.60
C GLY A 405 18.04 -0.43 -12.47
N LEU A 406 17.42 -1.40 -11.82
CA LEU A 406 16.82 -2.58 -12.44
C LEU A 406 15.35 -2.64 -12.06
N ILE A 407 14.48 -2.84 -13.05
CA ILE A 407 13.08 -3.21 -12.85
C ILE A 407 12.91 -4.66 -13.24
N TYR A 408 12.32 -5.42 -12.35
CA TYR A 408 11.95 -6.82 -12.61
C TYR A 408 10.42 -6.93 -12.66
N PHE A 409 9.89 -7.26 -13.82
CA PHE A 409 8.46 -7.51 -14.00
C PHE A 409 8.17 -8.99 -13.79
N THR A 410 7.30 -9.34 -12.83
CA THR A 410 7.02 -10.71 -12.42
C THR A 410 5.72 -10.80 -11.60
N ASP A 411 5.13 -11.99 -11.53
CA ASP A 411 4.05 -12.30 -10.58
C ASP A 411 4.57 -12.57 -9.15
N GLY A 412 5.89 -12.62 -8.96
CA GLY A 412 6.55 -12.76 -7.68
C GLY A 412 6.73 -14.19 -7.16
N LYS A 413 6.33 -15.20 -7.91
CA LYS A 413 6.41 -16.61 -7.49
C LYS A 413 7.78 -17.23 -7.81
N GLY A 414 8.87 -16.66 -7.31
CA GLY A 414 10.23 -17.10 -7.62
C GLY A 414 11.20 -17.03 -6.45
N ILE A 415 12.45 -17.39 -6.71
CA ILE A 415 13.54 -17.38 -5.72
C ILE A 415 14.34 -16.09 -5.85
N PHE A 416 14.30 -15.25 -4.82
CA PHE A 416 15.05 -14.00 -4.78
C PHE A 416 16.53 -14.19 -4.45
N PRO A 417 17.41 -13.31 -4.97
CA PRO A 417 18.82 -13.28 -4.55
C PRO A 417 18.94 -12.85 -3.08
N ALA A 418 19.80 -13.56 -2.34
CA ALA A 418 20.02 -13.29 -0.92
C ALA A 418 20.82 -12.00 -0.68
N LYS A 419 21.66 -11.58 -1.65
CA LYS A 419 22.51 -10.39 -1.52
C LYS A 419 21.88 -9.18 -2.22
N CYS A 420 21.92 -8.04 -1.53
CA CYS A 420 21.56 -6.75 -2.11
C CYS A 420 22.52 -6.38 -3.24
N PRO A 421 22.02 -6.05 -4.44
CA PRO A 421 22.86 -5.52 -5.52
C PRO A 421 23.35 -4.09 -5.20
N SER A 422 24.39 -3.64 -5.90
CA SER A 422 24.95 -2.28 -5.75
C SER A 422 24.08 -1.18 -6.36
N TYR A 423 23.09 -1.54 -7.15
CA TYR A 423 22.13 -0.66 -7.83
C TYR A 423 20.74 -0.77 -7.23
N LYS A 424 19.89 0.23 -7.50
CA LYS A 424 18.50 0.19 -7.06
C LYS A 424 17.72 -0.84 -7.84
N CYS A 425 16.87 -1.61 -7.14
CA CYS A 425 16.05 -2.64 -7.74
C CYS A 425 14.60 -2.50 -7.33
N ALA A 426 13.68 -2.70 -8.29
CA ALA A 426 12.26 -2.76 -8.05
C ALA A 426 11.64 -3.99 -8.71
N PHE A 427 10.76 -4.68 -7.99
CA PHE A 427 9.90 -5.71 -8.52
C PHE A 427 8.54 -5.10 -8.81
N VAL A 428 8.07 -5.27 -10.03
CA VAL A 428 6.79 -4.74 -10.52
C VAL A 428 5.85 -5.90 -10.79
N SER A 429 4.66 -5.85 -10.21
CA SER A 429 3.58 -6.82 -10.44
C SER A 429 2.35 -6.11 -10.99
N VAL A 430 1.51 -6.85 -11.72
CA VAL A 430 0.17 -6.40 -12.12
C VAL A 430 -0.83 -6.96 -11.12
N GLY A 431 -1.68 -6.09 -10.58
CA GLY A 431 -2.64 -6.46 -9.54
C GLY A 431 -2.00 -6.80 -8.20
N ALA A 432 -2.75 -7.49 -7.33
CA ALA A 432 -2.27 -7.85 -6.01
C ALA A 432 -1.09 -8.83 -6.12
N TYR A 433 0.05 -8.46 -5.52
CA TYR A 433 1.23 -9.31 -5.48
C TYR A 433 0.95 -10.56 -4.62
N GLU A 434 0.94 -11.73 -5.25
CA GLU A 434 0.68 -13.03 -4.62
C GLU A 434 1.94 -13.87 -4.36
N GLY A 435 3.11 -13.32 -4.70
CA GLY A 435 4.39 -14.03 -4.64
C GLY A 435 5.03 -14.10 -3.26
N ASN A 436 6.26 -14.60 -3.24
CA ASN A 436 7.11 -14.62 -2.06
C ASN A 436 7.43 -13.20 -1.57
N GLU A 437 7.75 -13.02 -0.28
CA GLU A 437 8.11 -11.70 0.25
C GLU A 437 9.29 -11.11 -0.51
N VAL A 438 9.08 -9.91 -1.09
CA VAL A 438 10.14 -9.15 -1.75
C VAL A 438 11.20 -8.78 -0.72
N PRO A 439 12.50 -9.03 -0.99
CA PRO A 439 13.55 -8.71 -0.06
C PRO A 439 13.55 -7.24 0.39
N PRO A 440 13.93 -6.93 1.64
CA PRO A 440 13.88 -5.56 2.18
C PRO A 440 14.73 -4.54 1.42
N TRP A 441 15.71 -5.00 0.64
CA TRP A 441 16.58 -4.15 -0.17
C TRP A 441 15.96 -3.75 -1.52
N ALA A 442 14.91 -4.42 -1.96
CA ALA A 442 14.21 -4.12 -3.20
C ALA A 442 12.91 -3.33 -2.95
N MET A 443 12.52 -2.53 -3.91
CA MET A 443 11.23 -1.85 -3.90
C MET A 443 10.19 -2.75 -4.55
N GLN A 444 9.01 -2.81 -3.99
CA GLN A 444 7.84 -3.42 -4.61
C GLN A 444 6.97 -2.32 -5.21
N VAL A 445 6.57 -2.47 -6.45
CA VAL A 445 5.74 -1.51 -7.19
C VAL A 445 4.60 -2.29 -7.82
N GLU A 446 3.40 -1.76 -7.75
CA GLU A 446 2.21 -2.34 -8.33
C GLU A 446 1.80 -1.52 -9.56
N LEU A 447 1.57 -2.20 -10.67
CA LEU A 447 1.00 -1.61 -11.87
C LEU A 447 -0.52 -1.66 -11.72
N GLU A 448 -1.19 -0.51 -11.89
CA GLU A 448 -2.65 -0.47 -11.88
C GLU A 448 -3.17 -1.18 -13.13
N GLU A 449 -4.07 -2.14 -12.97
CA GLU A 449 -4.83 -2.68 -14.08
C GLU A 449 -5.74 -1.57 -14.62
N THR A 450 -5.34 -0.95 -15.71
CA THR A 450 -6.25 -0.11 -16.49
C THR A 450 -7.05 -1.05 -17.39
N ILE A 451 -8.25 -1.44 -16.92
CA ILE A 451 -9.26 -2.14 -17.74
C ILE A 451 -9.92 -1.13 -18.65
#